data_16b2e1c46f66a2edb8721527ba47c0e4
#
_entry.id   16b2e1c46f66a2edb8721527ba47c0e4
#
_cell.length_a   1.000
_cell.length_b   1.000
_cell.length_c   1.000
_cell.angle_alpha   90.00
_cell.angle_beta   90.00
_cell.angle_gamma   90.00
#
_symmetry.space_group_name_H-M   'P 1'
#
loop_
_entity.id
_entity.type
_entity.pdbx_description
1 polymer ?
#
loop_
_entity_poly.entity_id
_entity_poly.type
_entity_poly.pdbx_seq_one_letter_code
_entity_poly.pdbx_strand_id
1 'polypeptide(L)'
;MTNPENTPSATAKAHILAEALPYIQRFHGKTIVVKYGGNAMTDPVLQEGFARDVVLLKLVGMNPVVVHGGGPQIDEWLKKVGKKGEFIQGMRVTDAETMDVVEMVLGGQVNKDIVNLINKHGGRAVGLTGADGGLIRARKMKMPDAANPGQFIDLGMVGEVESIDPGIVQLLHTQNFIPVIAPVGVGRNNESYNINADLVAGKVAEILKAEKLVVLTNTPGVLDKNGKLLTGLTAKKIDALFADGTLHGGMLPKIASVLDAAKNGVNTCHIIDGRVEHALLLEILTAEGVGTLIKSR
;
A
#
# COMPACT_ATOMS: atom_id res chain seq x y z
N MET A 1 -16.39 -25.58 0.53
CA MET A 1 -16.66 -26.57 1.59
C MET A 1 -15.32 -26.90 2.21
N THR A 2 -15.07 -26.46 3.45
CA THR A 2 -13.82 -26.76 4.17
C THR A 2 -13.77 -28.23 4.53
N ASN A 3 -12.65 -28.90 4.22
CA ASN A 3 -12.42 -30.30 4.57
C ASN A 3 -12.48 -30.44 6.10
N PRO A 4 -13.37 -31.26 6.67
CA PRO A 4 -13.56 -31.34 8.13
C PRO A 4 -12.31 -31.84 8.88
N GLU A 5 -11.39 -32.54 8.21
CA GLU A 5 -10.16 -33.06 8.81
C GLU A 5 -9.11 -31.98 9.15
N ASN A 6 -9.27 -30.74 8.66
CA ASN A 6 -8.29 -29.64 8.88
C ASN A 6 -8.84 -28.49 9.74
N THR A 7 -9.98 -28.71 10.41
CA THR A 7 -10.55 -27.66 11.28
C THR A 7 -9.91 -27.75 12.67
N PRO A 8 -9.19 -26.71 13.14
CA PRO A 8 -8.60 -26.69 14.47
C PRO A 8 -9.66 -26.96 15.56
N SER A 9 -9.28 -27.73 16.59
CA SER A 9 -10.15 -27.97 17.74
C SER A 9 -10.58 -26.67 18.44
N ALA A 10 -11.66 -26.69 19.21
CA ALA A 10 -12.11 -25.52 19.98
C ALA A 10 -10.99 -24.98 20.89
N THR A 11 -10.23 -25.87 21.53
CA THR A 11 -9.08 -25.53 22.36
C THR A 11 -7.97 -24.86 21.54
N ALA A 12 -7.64 -25.39 20.35
CA ALA A 12 -6.64 -24.79 19.47
C ALA A 12 -7.07 -23.38 19.01
N LYS A 13 -8.33 -23.18 18.68
CA LYS A 13 -8.87 -21.84 18.34
C LYS A 13 -8.75 -20.86 19.52
N ALA A 14 -9.03 -21.31 20.74
CA ALA A 14 -8.89 -20.46 21.92
C ALA A 14 -7.42 -20.09 22.19
N HIS A 15 -6.47 -21.02 21.98
CA HIS A 15 -5.03 -20.72 22.10
C HIS A 15 -4.58 -19.70 21.06
N ILE A 16 -4.96 -19.84 19.78
CA ILE A 16 -4.63 -18.87 18.72
C ILE A 16 -5.14 -17.47 19.07
N LEU A 17 -6.38 -17.35 19.57
CA LEU A 17 -6.92 -16.07 19.99
C LEU A 17 -6.17 -15.46 21.19
N ALA A 18 -5.75 -16.30 22.13
CA ALA A 18 -4.99 -15.86 23.30
C ALA A 18 -3.57 -15.42 22.90
N GLU A 19 -2.93 -16.06 21.93
CA GLU A 19 -1.61 -15.67 21.39
C GLU A 19 -1.64 -14.31 20.70
N ALA A 20 -2.75 -13.92 20.11
CA ALA A 20 -2.90 -12.60 19.48
C ALA A 20 -3.03 -11.44 20.50
N LEU A 21 -3.39 -11.73 21.76
CA LEU A 21 -3.69 -10.71 22.78
C LEU A 21 -2.55 -9.70 23.02
N PRO A 22 -1.27 -10.09 23.16
CA PRO A 22 -0.17 -9.13 23.37
C PRO A 22 -0.03 -8.13 22.19
N TYR A 23 -0.27 -8.59 20.97
CA TYR A 23 -0.21 -7.75 19.77
C TYR A 23 -1.40 -6.79 19.70
N ILE A 24 -2.59 -7.26 20.04
CA ILE A 24 -3.80 -6.43 20.14
C ILE A 24 -3.58 -5.32 21.16
N GLN A 25 -3.09 -5.65 22.35
CA GLN A 25 -2.77 -4.67 23.41
C GLN A 25 -1.71 -3.66 22.96
N ARG A 26 -0.64 -4.13 22.31
CA ARG A 26 0.44 -3.29 21.80
C ARG A 26 0.00 -2.30 20.73
N PHE A 27 -0.87 -2.73 19.83
CA PHE A 27 -1.27 -1.94 18.65
C PHE A 27 -2.63 -1.28 18.80
N HIS A 28 -3.31 -1.44 19.92
CA HIS A 28 -4.56 -0.74 20.22
C HIS A 28 -4.38 0.78 20.13
N GLY A 29 -5.25 1.47 19.41
CA GLY A 29 -5.18 2.90 19.15
C GLY A 29 -4.09 3.32 18.14
N LYS A 30 -3.24 2.40 17.68
CA LYS A 30 -2.16 2.71 16.74
C LYS A 30 -2.65 2.77 15.30
N THR A 31 -2.04 3.64 14.50
CA THR A 31 -2.30 3.72 13.06
C THR A 31 -1.45 2.69 12.31
N ILE A 32 -2.10 1.91 11.46
CA ILE A 32 -1.48 0.93 10.57
C ILE A 32 -1.81 1.34 9.14
N VAL A 33 -0.81 1.77 8.38
CA VAL A 33 -0.99 2.08 6.96
C VAL A 33 -0.71 0.84 6.13
N VAL A 34 -1.65 0.47 5.29
CA VAL A 34 -1.56 -0.72 4.43
C VAL A 34 -1.60 -0.29 2.97
N LYS A 35 -0.52 -0.53 2.25
CA LYS A 35 -0.53 -0.41 0.80
C LYS A 35 -1.08 -1.70 0.20
N TYR A 36 -2.25 -1.60 -0.41
CA TYR A 36 -2.97 -2.70 -1.04
C TYR A 36 -2.73 -2.72 -2.55
N GLY A 37 -2.24 -3.83 -3.09
CA GLY A 37 -1.88 -3.92 -4.50
C GLY A 37 -1.45 -5.32 -4.92
N GLY A 38 -1.13 -5.49 -6.20
CA GLY A 38 -0.73 -6.76 -6.76
C GLY A 38 -1.87 -7.76 -6.90
N ASN A 39 -1.55 -9.06 -6.86
CA ASN A 39 -2.52 -10.14 -7.03
C ASN A 39 -3.60 -10.17 -5.95
N ALA A 40 -3.32 -9.63 -4.76
CA ALA A 40 -4.31 -9.45 -3.71
C ALA A 40 -5.54 -8.64 -4.17
N MET A 41 -5.40 -7.81 -5.22
CA MET A 41 -6.49 -7.01 -5.78
C MET A 41 -7.21 -7.67 -6.96
N THR A 42 -6.77 -8.82 -7.44
CA THR A 42 -7.34 -9.48 -8.62
C THR A 42 -7.90 -10.86 -8.34
N ASP A 43 -7.45 -11.52 -7.28
CA ASP A 43 -7.97 -12.80 -6.81
C ASP A 43 -9.12 -12.59 -5.82
N PRO A 44 -10.34 -13.12 -6.08
CA PRO A 44 -11.50 -12.90 -5.23
C PRO A 44 -11.34 -13.44 -3.80
N VAL A 45 -10.61 -14.55 -3.61
CA VAL A 45 -10.37 -15.13 -2.27
C VAL A 45 -9.48 -14.22 -1.45
N LEU A 46 -8.40 -13.71 -2.08
CA LEU A 46 -7.47 -12.79 -1.44
C LEU A 46 -8.13 -11.44 -1.14
N GLN A 47 -9.02 -10.95 -2.02
CA GLN A 47 -9.79 -9.73 -1.78
C GLN A 47 -10.70 -9.86 -0.56
N GLU A 48 -11.46 -10.96 -0.45
CA GLU A 48 -12.33 -11.25 0.70
C GLU A 48 -11.51 -11.40 1.98
N GLY A 49 -10.37 -12.09 1.93
CA GLY A 49 -9.44 -12.24 3.05
C GLY A 49 -8.92 -10.89 3.53
N PHE A 50 -8.42 -10.07 2.61
CA PHE A 50 -7.91 -8.73 2.92
C PHE A 50 -8.96 -7.84 3.59
N ALA A 51 -10.19 -7.83 3.06
CA ALA A 51 -11.26 -7.02 3.65
C ALA A 51 -11.59 -7.45 5.08
N ARG A 52 -11.64 -8.76 5.34
CA ARG A 52 -11.84 -9.31 6.70
C ARG A 52 -10.70 -8.93 7.65
N ASP A 53 -9.45 -8.99 7.16
CA ASP A 53 -8.27 -8.61 7.94
C ASP A 53 -8.36 -7.14 8.38
N VAL A 54 -8.64 -6.24 7.45
CA VAL A 54 -8.77 -4.79 7.73
C VAL A 54 -9.90 -4.52 8.72
N VAL A 55 -11.05 -5.20 8.57
CA VAL A 55 -12.17 -5.10 9.51
C VAL A 55 -11.78 -5.60 10.89
N LEU A 56 -11.09 -6.75 10.98
CA LEU A 56 -10.63 -7.30 12.26
C LEU A 56 -9.68 -6.33 12.97
N LEU A 57 -8.68 -5.76 12.25
CA LEU A 57 -7.79 -4.76 12.83
C LEU A 57 -8.56 -3.58 13.42
N LYS A 58 -9.58 -3.09 12.71
CA LYS A 58 -10.44 -2.00 13.21
C LYS A 58 -11.23 -2.41 14.44
N LEU A 59 -11.83 -3.60 14.45
CA LEU A 59 -12.63 -4.12 15.57
C LEU A 59 -11.81 -4.32 16.84
N VAL A 60 -10.53 -4.71 16.73
CA VAL A 60 -9.64 -4.85 17.90
C VAL A 60 -9.00 -3.52 18.33
N GLY A 61 -9.47 -2.40 17.77
CA GLY A 61 -9.10 -1.05 18.22
C GLY A 61 -7.90 -0.42 17.53
N MET A 62 -7.39 -1.00 16.45
CA MET A 62 -6.38 -0.35 15.61
C MET A 62 -7.03 0.65 14.65
N ASN A 63 -6.22 1.52 14.05
CA ASN A 63 -6.65 2.50 13.05
C ASN A 63 -6.04 2.17 11.68
N PRO A 64 -6.60 1.20 10.93
CA PRO A 64 -6.13 0.91 9.58
C PRO A 64 -6.45 2.05 8.61
N VAL A 65 -5.48 2.36 7.74
CA VAL A 65 -5.61 3.23 6.57
C VAL A 65 -5.16 2.45 5.36
N VAL A 66 -6.02 2.30 4.37
CA VAL A 66 -5.71 1.59 3.13
C VAL A 66 -5.32 2.58 2.05
N VAL A 67 -4.14 2.40 1.43
CA VAL A 67 -3.76 3.09 0.19
C VAL A 67 -3.69 2.03 -0.90
N HIS A 68 -4.51 2.15 -1.94
CA HIS A 68 -4.58 1.10 -2.95
C HIS A 68 -3.89 1.45 -4.27
N GLY A 69 -3.46 0.43 -4.99
CA GLY A 69 -3.06 0.54 -6.39
C GLY A 69 -4.24 0.33 -7.34
N GLY A 70 -3.97 -0.09 -8.58
CA GLY A 70 -4.98 -0.37 -9.59
C GLY A 70 -4.42 -0.41 -11.01
N GLY A 71 -3.12 -0.69 -11.14
CA GLY A 71 -2.44 -0.75 -12.44
C GLY A 71 -3.12 -1.70 -13.44
N PRO A 72 -3.42 -2.96 -13.08
CA PRO A 72 -4.12 -3.90 -13.97
C PRO A 72 -5.48 -3.39 -14.43
N GLN A 73 -6.25 -2.77 -13.54
CA GLN A 73 -7.57 -2.23 -13.86
C GLN A 73 -7.46 -1.01 -14.82
N ILE A 74 -6.46 -0.16 -14.62
CA ILE A 74 -6.17 0.94 -15.55
C ILE A 74 -5.81 0.37 -16.93
N ASP A 75 -4.94 -0.65 -17.01
CA ASP A 75 -4.53 -1.27 -18.27
C ASP A 75 -5.73 -1.89 -19.01
N GLU A 76 -6.65 -2.53 -18.29
CA GLU A 76 -7.88 -3.06 -18.87
C GLU A 76 -8.74 -1.96 -19.49
N TRP A 77 -8.92 -0.83 -18.80
CA TRP A 77 -9.69 0.29 -19.30
C TRP A 77 -9.01 1.02 -20.46
N LEU A 78 -7.69 1.24 -20.38
CA LEU A 78 -6.93 1.80 -21.51
C LEU A 78 -7.10 0.95 -22.77
N LYS A 79 -7.05 -0.38 -22.63
CA LYS A 79 -7.31 -1.30 -23.76
C LYS A 79 -8.72 -1.13 -24.33
N LYS A 80 -9.76 -0.96 -23.47
CA LYS A 80 -11.15 -0.73 -23.92
C LYS A 80 -11.30 0.56 -24.71
N VAL A 81 -10.52 1.61 -24.40
CA VAL A 81 -10.52 2.88 -25.17
C VAL A 81 -9.47 2.91 -26.28
N GLY A 82 -8.86 1.78 -26.61
CA GLY A 82 -7.91 1.66 -27.72
C GLY A 82 -6.50 2.19 -27.41
N LYS A 83 -6.15 2.42 -26.14
CA LYS A 83 -4.81 2.87 -25.72
C LYS A 83 -4.01 1.72 -25.11
N LYS A 84 -2.70 1.86 -25.14
CA LYS A 84 -1.75 0.96 -24.48
C LYS A 84 -1.00 1.75 -23.40
N GLY A 85 -0.94 1.18 -22.19
CA GLY A 85 -0.15 1.74 -21.10
C GLY A 85 1.35 1.64 -21.39
N GLU A 86 2.07 2.71 -21.13
CA GLU A 86 3.53 2.76 -21.20
C GLU A 86 4.11 3.02 -19.81
N PHE A 87 5.29 2.44 -19.55
CA PHE A 87 5.97 2.58 -18.28
C PHE A 87 7.43 2.95 -18.47
N ILE A 88 7.90 3.93 -17.71
CA ILE A 88 9.32 4.31 -17.63
C ILE A 88 9.74 4.22 -16.17
N GLN A 89 10.74 3.43 -15.87
CA GLN A 89 11.27 3.19 -14.51
C GLN A 89 10.18 2.86 -13.49
N GLY A 90 9.15 2.10 -13.89
CA GLY A 90 8.04 1.69 -13.03
C GLY A 90 6.95 2.74 -12.85
N MET A 91 7.05 3.92 -13.46
CA MET A 91 6.02 4.94 -13.49
C MET A 91 5.23 4.87 -14.80
N ARG A 92 3.91 4.96 -14.73
CA ARG A 92 3.04 4.97 -15.92
C ARG A 92 3.10 6.34 -16.57
N VAL A 93 3.54 6.40 -17.84
CA VAL A 93 3.39 7.62 -18.64
C VAL A 93 1.90 7.96 -18.74
N THR A 94 1.55 9.18 -18.37
CA THR A 94 0.15 9.58 -18.15
C THR A 94 -0.14 10.88 -18.89
N ASP A 95 -0.60 10.81 -20.14
CA ASP A 95 -1.15 11.96 -20.86
C ASP A 95 -2.54 12.34 -20.32
N ALA A 96 -3.16 13.40 -20.83
CA ALA A 96 -4.45 13.87 -20.34
C ALA A 96 -5.56 12.82 -20.43
N GLU A 97 -5.70 12.14 -21.57
CA GLU A 97 -6.71 11.07 -21.74
C GLU A 97 -6.44 9.86 -20.83
N THR A 98 -5.16 9.53 -20.61
CA THR A 98 -4.78 8.48 -19.66
C THR A 98 -5.11 8.91 -18.24
N MET A 99 -4.97 10.22 -17.91
CA MET A 99 -5.30 10.73 -16.57
C MET A 99 -6.82 10.63 -16.31
N ASP A 100 -7.65 10.92 -17.29
CA ASP A 100 -9.11 10.74 -17.18
C ASP A 100 -9.47 9.29 -16.85
N VAL A 101 -8.82 8.33 -17.52
CA VAL A 101 -8.98 6.89 -17.22
C VAL A 101 -8.48 6.56 -15.81
N VAL A 102 -7.33 7.09 -15.40
CA VAL A 102 -6.77 6.87 -14.06
C VAL A 102 -7.74 7.37 -12.98
N GLU A 103 -8.29 8.58 -13.12
CA GLU A 103 -9.25 9.13 -12.16
C GLU A 103 -10.52 8.30 -12.07
N MET A 104 -11.12 7.94 -13.22
CA MET A 104 -12.31 7.07 -13.26
C MET A 104 -12.05 5.74 -12.57
N VAL A 105 -10.94 5.09 -12.92
CA VAL A 105 -10.64 3.74 -12.45
C VAL A 105 -10.24 3.74 -10.99
N LEU A 106 -9.29 4.59 -10.60
CA LEU A 106 -8.80 4.59 -9.21
C LEU A 106 -9.82 5.20 -8.26
N GLY A 107 -10.35 6.38 -8.55
CA GLY A 107 -11.28 7.08 -7.67
C GLY A 107 -12.71 6.53 -7.69
N GLY A 108 -13.19 6.14 -8.87
CA GLY A 108 -14.57 5.68 -9.07
C GLY A 108 -14.76 4.18 -8.90
N GLN A 109 -13.98 3.35 -9.59
CA GLN A 109 -14.20 1.90 -9.61
C GLN A 109 -13.44 1.20 -8.48
N VAL A 110 -12.12 1.13 -8.57
CA VAL A 110 -11.28 0.35 -7.64
C VAL A 110 -11.49 0.78 -6.19
N ASN A 111 -11.49 2.08 -5.93
CA ASN A 111 -11.72 2.62 -4.59
C ASN A 111 -13.07 2.15 -4.02
N LYS A 112 -14.14 2.24 -4.82
CA LYS A 112 -15.49 1.89 -4.36
C LYS A 112 -15.69 0.38 -4.24
N ASP A 113 -15.03 -0.42 -5.05
CA ASP A 113 -15.04 -1.87 -4.90
C ASP A 113 -14.41 -2.30 -3.57
N ILE A 114 -13.28 -1.70 -3.19
CA ILE A 114 -12.62 -1.95 -1.90
C ILE A 114 -13.52 -1.49 -0.74
N VAL A 115 -14.09 -0.30 -0.82
CA VAL A 115 -15.01 0.25 0.19
C VAL A 115 -16.21 -0.68 0.39
N ASN A 116 -16.84 -1.10 -0.71
CA ASN A 116 -18.00 -2.00 -0.68
C ASN A 116 -17.63 -3.35 -0.04
N LEU A 117 -16.46 -3.88 -0.38
CA LEU A 117 -16.01 -5.16 0.15
C LEU A 117 -15.75 -5.10 1.67
N ILE A 118 -15.08 -4.05 2.15
CA ILE A 118 -14.86 -3.82 3.58
C ILE A 118 -16.22 -3.65 4.30
N ASN A 119 -17.16 -2.89 3.73
CA ASN A 119 -18.47 -2.67 4.32
C ASN A 119 -19.33 -3.95 4.35
N LYS A 120 -19.23 -4.81 3.32
CA LYS A 120 -19.86 -6.14 3.27
C LYS A 120 -19.46 -7.01 4.46
N HIS A 121 -18.23 -6.87 4.96
CA HIS A 121 -17.73 -7.58 6.13
C HIS A 121 -17.95 -6.85 7.47
N GLY A 122 -18.78 -5.82 7.50
CA GLY A 122 -19.15 -5.10 8.73
C GLY A 122 -18.21 -3.96 9.10
N GLY A 123 -17.25 -3.61 8.22
CA GLY A 123 -16.47 -2.38 8.35
C GLY A 123 -17.29 -1.13 8.01
N ARG A 124 -16.71 0.03 8.30
CA ARG A 124 -17.25 1.35 7.93
C ARG A 124 -16.18 2.09 7.13
N ALA A 125 -16.02 1.72 5.86
CA ALA A 125 -15.00 2.30 4.98
C ALA A 125 -15.51 3.55 4.26
N VAL A 126 -14.60 4.52 4.07
CA VAL A 126 -14.82 5.74 3.28
C VAL A 126 -13.71 5.85 2.26
N GLY A 127 -14.08 5.96 0.98
CA GLY A 127 -13.15 6.14 -0.11
C GLY A 127 -12.81 7.61 -0.35
N LEU A 128 -11.53 7.90 -0.52
CA LEU A 128 -10.95 9.23 -0.71
C LEU A 128 -9.99 9.24 -1.90
N THR A 129 -9.87 10.38 -2.53
CA THR A 129 -8.76 10.77 -3.42
C THR A 129 -7.98 11.92 -2.78
N GLY A 130 -6.93 12.40 -3.41
CA GLY A 130 -6.20 13.58 -2.94
C GLY A 130 -7.01 14.88 -2.98
N ALA A 131 -8.08 14.95 -3.79
CA ALA A 131 -8.97 16.10 -3.86
C ALA A 131 -9.86 16.24 -2.63
N ASP A 132 -10.23 15.12 -2.00
CA ASP A 132 -11.16 15.09 -0.88
C ASP A 132 -10.52 15.75 0.36
N GLY A 133 -11.08 16.88 0.78
CA GLY A 133 -10.54 17.69 1.87
C GLY A 133 -9.13 18.26 1.61
N GLY A 134 -8.64 18.26 0.36
CA GLY A 134 -7.29 18.65 0.04
C GLY A 134 -6.22 17.68 0.58
N LEU A 135 -6.56 16.40 0.71
CA LEU A 135 -5.76 15.38 1.35
C LEU A 135 -4.35 15.24 0.78
N ILE A 136 -4.20 15.20 -0.57
CA ILE A 136 -2.89 15.03 -1.22
C ILE A 136 -2.63 16.20 -2.17
N ARG A 137 -1.72 17.08 -1.79
CA ARG A 137 -1.13 18.06 -2.70
C ARG A 137 0.02 17.42 -3.45
N ALA A 138 0.03 17.60 -4.76
CA ALA A 138 1.00 17.02 -5.67
C ALA A 138 1.68 18.09 -6.51
N ARG A 139 2.85 17.76 -7.02
CA ARG A 139 3.53 18.51 -8.08
C ARG A 139 4.00 17.55 -9.16
N LYS A 140 4.21 18.07 -10.38
CA LYS A 140 4.70 17.26 -11.50
C LYS A 140 6.02 16.58 -11.13
N MET A 141 6.11 15.28 -11.35
CA MET A 141 7.32 14.51 -11.09
C MET A 141 8.42 14.89 -12.09
N LYS A 142 9.64 15.12 -11.60
CA LYS A 142 10.84 15.32 -12.42
C LYS A 142 11.67 14.05 -12.38
N MET A 143 11.58 13.24 -13.42
CA MET A 143 12.36 12.00 -13.52
C MET A 143 13.67 12.26 -14.25
N PRO A 144 14.85 12.08 -13.60
CA PRO A 144 16.14 12.25 -14.28
C PRO A 144 16.29 11.26 -15.45
N ASP A 145 16.80 11.73 -16.56
CA ASP A 145 17.16 10.88 -17.69
C ASP A 145 18.57 10.29 -17.47
N ALA A 146 18.64 8.97 -17.24
CA ALA A 146 19.90 8.27 -17.03
C ALA A 146 20.80 8.27 -18.29
N ALA A 147 20.22 8.38 -19.48
CA ALA A 147 20.96 8.42 -20.75
C ALA A 147 21.51 9.83 -21.05
N ASN A 148 20.86 10.89 -20.53
CA ASN A 148 21.22 12.28 -20.79
C ASN A 148 21.32 13.06 -19.45
N PRO A 149 22.49 13.04 -18.79
CA PRO A 149 22.67 13.72 -17.50
C PRO A 149 22.29 15.21 -17.56
N GLY A 150 21.45 15.64 -16.60
CA GLY A 150 20.93 17.01 -16.53
C GLY A 150 19.60 17.22 -17.27
N GLN A 151 19.10 16.24 -18.01
CA GLN A 151 17.76 16.26 -18.60
C GLN A 151 16.75 15.49 -17.75
N PHE A 152 15.45 15.78 -17.95
CA PHE A 152 14.34 15.08 -17.31
C PHE A 152 13.43 14.47 -18.36
N ILE A 153 12.96 13.28 -18.08
CA ILE A 153 11.94 12.60 -18.89
C ILE A 153 10.58 13.17 -18.50
N ASP A 154 9.80 13.58 -19.50
CA ASP A 154 8.42 14.02 -19.29
C ASP A 154 7.48 12.80 -19.25
N LEU A 155 6.92 12.54 -18.10
CA LEU A 155 5.96 11.46 -17.86
C LEU A 155 4.49 11.93 -18.01
N GLY A 156 4.25 13.16 -18.43
CA GLY A 156 2.93 13.77 -18.48
C GLY A 156 2.41 14.16 -17.10
N MET A 157 1.20 13.71 -16.76
CA MET A 157 0.51 14.01 -15.49
C MET A 157 0.87 13.01 -14.38
N VAL A 158 2.14 12.65 -14.30
CA VAL A 158 2.69 11.89 -13.17
C VAL A 158 3.18 12.85 -12.10
N GLY A 159 2.74 12.60 -10.87
CA GLY A 159 3.05 13.46 -9.73
C GLY A 159 3.90 12.80 -8.66
N GLU A 160 4.47 13.65 -7.84
CA GLU A 160 5.01 13.31 -6.53
C GLU A 160 4.26 14.06 -5.44
N VAL A 161 4.20 13.49 -4.24
CA VAL A 161 3.51 14.11 -3.11
C VAL A 161 4.28 15.35 -2.66
N GLU A 162 3.65 16.52 -2.70
CA GLU A 162 4.19 17.78 -2.15
C GLU A 162 3.87 17.88 -0.66
N SER A 163 2.62 17.60 -0.27
CA SER A 163 2.18 17.56 1.12
C SER A 163 0.93 16.70 1.28
N ILE A 164 0.67 16.26 2.51
CA ILE A 164 -0.55 15.56 2.93
C ILE A 164 -1.17 16.33 4.08
N ASP A 165 -2.47 16.65 3.96
CA ASP A 165 -3.27 17.14 5.07
C ASP A 165 -3.99 15.95 5.74
N PRO A 166 -3.59 15.55 6.96
CA PRO A 166 -4.18 14.39 7.64
C PRO A 166 -5.58 14.66 8.22
N GLY A 167 -6.10 15.88 8.17
CA GLY A 167 -7.32 16.31 8.88
C GLY A 167 -8.52 15.42 8.61
N ILE A 168 -8.80 15.11 7.34
CA ILE A 168 -9.93 14.24 6.98
C ILE A 168 -9.71 12.79 7.48
N VAL A 169 -8.50 12.26 7.43
CA VAL A 169 -8.18 10.90 7.91
C VAL A 169 -8.35 10.82 9.42
N GLN A 170 -7.85 11.83 10.15
CA GLN A 170 -8.01 11.92 11.61
C GLN A 170 -9.47 12.01 12.01
N LEU A 171 -10.28 12.83 11.33
CA LEU A 171 -11.72 12.92 11.55
C LEU A 171 -12.41 11.57 11.37
N LEU A 172 -12.08 10.85 10.28
CA LEU A 172 -12.65 9.53 10.02
C LEU A 172 -12.28 8.52 11.10
N HIS A 173 -11.05 8.54 11.61
CA HIS A 173 -10.64 7.68 12.72
C HIS A 173 -11.46 7.92 13.99
N THR A 174 -11.72 9.19 14.36
CA THR A 174 -12.53 9.52 15.55
C THR A 174 -13.97 9.01 15.46
N GLN A 175 -14.47 8.84 14.24
CA GLN A 175 -15.82 8.33 13.95
C GLN A 175 -15.84 6.83 13.61
N ASN A 176 -14.73 6.12 13.87
CA ASN A 176 -14.57 4.68 13.61
C ASN A 176 -14.73 4.27 12.14
N PHE A 177 -14.40 5.16 11.20
CA PHE A 177 -14.30 4.82 9.79
C PHE A 177 -12.92 4.28 9.43
N ILE A 178 -12.86 3.58 8.31
CA ILE A 178 -11.64 3.06 7.68
C ILE A 178 -11.39 3.88 6.40
N PRO A 179 -10.39 4.76 6.36
CA PRO A 179 -10.04 5.50 5.14
C PRO A 179 -9.46 4.57 4.08
N VAL A 180 -9.95 4.69 2.84
CA VAL A 180 -9.44 3.99 1.65
C VAL A 180 -9.03 5.04 0.63
N ILE A 181 -7.73 5.19 0.37
CA ILE A 181 -7.14 6.31 -0.36
C ILE A 181 -6.68 5.85 -1.74
N ALA A 182 -7.20 6.48 -2.80
CA ALA A 182 -6.68 6.35 -4.15
C ALA A 182 -5.47 7.29 -4.35
N PRO A 183 -4.41 6.84 -5.05
CA PRO A 183 -3.18 7.60 -5.20
C PRO A 183 -3.27 8.64 -6.33
N VAL A 184 -4.25 9.51 -6.26
CA VAL A 184 -4.48 10.65 -7.16
C VAL A 184 -4.33 11.93 -6.34
N GLY A 185 -3.37 12.76 -6.71
CA GLY A 185 -3.10 14.03 -6.04
C GLY A 185 -3.55 15.23 -6.86
N VAL A 186 -3.65 16.39 -6.23
CA VAL A 186 -4.09 17.65 -6.86
C VAL A 186 -2.97 18.69 -6.81
N GLY A 187 -2.64 19.26 -7.96
CA GLY A 187 -1.67 20.33 -8.10
C GLY A 187 -2.20 21.70 -7.69
N ARG A 188 -1.34 22.71 -7.81
CA ARG A 188 -1.64 24.08 -7.37
C ARG A 188 -2.74 24.77 -8.19
N ASN A 189 -2.89 24.38 -9.46
CA ASN A 189 -3.92 24.90 -10.37
C ASN A 189 -5.12 23.96 -10.50
N ASN A 190 -5.31 23.04 -9.53
CA ASN A 190 -6.32 22.00 -9.49
C ASN A 190 -6.18 20.92 -10.59
N GLU A 191 -5.04 20.81 -11.24
CA GLU A 191 -4.71 19.70 -12.11
C GLU A 191 -4.52 18.39 -11.33
N SER A 192 -4.94 17.28 -11.90
CA SER A 192 -4.79 15.96 -11.27
C SER A 192 -3.47 15.31 -11.65
N TYR A 193 -2.90 14.55 -10.72
CA TYR A 193 -1.69 13.78 -10.92
C TYR A 193 -1.87 12.31 -10.51
N ASN A 194 -1.46 11.42 -11.39
CA ASN A 194 -1.28 10.01 -11.09
C ASN A 194 -0.01 9.81 -10.27
N ILE A 195 -0.13 9.28 -9.06
CA ILE A 195 1.00 9.08 -8.17
C ILE A 195 1.19 7.58 -7.91
N ASN A 196 2.43 7.13 -7.79
CA ASN A 196 2.71 5.74 -7.39
C ASN A 196 2.16 5.47 -5.99
N ALA A 197 1.37 4.39 -5.85
CA ALA A 197 0.69 4.05 -4.61
C ALA A 197 1.66 3.72 -3.45
N ASP A 198 2.85 3.19 -3.75
CA ASP A 198 3.87 2.92 -2.72
C ASP A 198 4.38 4.25 -2.13
N LEU A 199 4.59 5.27 -2.98
CA LEU A 199 5.00 6.62 -2.56
C LEU A 199 3.93 7.30 -1.71
N VAL A 200 2.67 7.23 -2.13
CA VAL A 200 1.54 7.79 -1.35
C VAL A 200 1.45 7.09 0.01
N ALA A 201 1.50 5.75 0.04
CA ALA A 201 1.41 5.00 1.29
C ALA A 201 2.55 5.34 2.26
N GLY A 202 3.78 5.49 1.74
CA GLY A 202 4.92 5.94 2.54
C GLY A 202 4.70 7.32 3.16
N LYS A 203 4.27 8.30 2.37
CA LYS A 203 4.02 9.67 2.85
C LYS A 203 2.80 9.75 3.79
N VAL A 204 1.74 9.01 3.55
CA VAL A 204 0.61 8.89 4.48
C VAL A 204 1.07 8.32 5.80
N ALA A 205 1.89 7.25 5.79
CA ALA A 205 2.41 6.63 7.00
C ALA A 205 3.31 7.59 7.80
N GLU A 206 4.17 8.35 7.12
CA GLU A 206 5.04 9.37 7.71
C GLU A 206 4.23 10.45 8.42
N ILE A 207 3.28 11.09 7.74
CA ILE A 207 2.49 12.21 8.26
C ILE A 207 1.56 11.77 9.41
N LEU A 208 0.99 10.57 9.31
CA LEU A 208 0.16 9.99 10.38
C LEU A 208 0.99 9.41 11.54
N LYS A 209 2.32 9.43 11.46
CA LYS A 209 3.23 8.80 12.43
C LYS A 209 2.81 7.36 12.71
N ALA A 210 2.60 6.61 11.63
CA ALA A 210 2.07 5.26 11.72
C ALA A 210 3.00 4.34 12.53
N GLU A 211 2.41 3.44 13.33
CA GLU A 211 3.14 2.39 14.02
C GLU A 211 3.73 1.39 13.02
N LYS A 212 2.96 1.06 11.97
CA LYS A 212 3.40 0.18 10.89
C LYS A 212 3.00 0.73 9.53
N LEU A 213 3.91 0.56 8.56
CA LEU A 213 3.61 0.57 7.12
C LEU A 213 3.76 -0.86 6.60
N VAL A 214 2.69 -1.42 6.04
CA VAL A 214 2.68 -2.76 5.46
C VAL A 214 2.42 -2.65 3.96
N VAL A 215 3.37 -3.10 3.14
CA VAL A 215 3.26 -3.07 1.67
C VAL A 215 3.05 -4.48 1.15
N LEU A 216 1.85 -4.75 0.60
CA LEU A 216 1.54 -6.01 -0.05
C LEU A 216 2.12 -6.02 -1.47
N THR A 217 2.77 -7.13 -1.82
CA THR A 217 3.40 -7.34 -3.14
C THR A 217 3.16 -8.77 -3.64
N ASN A 218 3.64 -9.08 -4.85
CA ASN A 218 3.54 -10.41 -5.46
C ASN A 218 4.80 -11.27 -5.22
N THR A 219 5.61 -10.91 -4.24
CA THR A 219 6.81 -11.66 -3.86
C THR A 219 6.81 -11.87 -2.35
N PRO A 220 7.47 -12.92 -1.84
CA PRO A 220 7.57 -13.16 -0.39
C PRO A 220 8.15 -11.99 0.41
N GLY A 221 8.79 -11.05 -0.25
CA GLY A 221 9.49 -9.90 0.30
C GLY A 221 10.72 -9.58 -0.53
N VAL A 222 11.75 -9.05 0.09
CA VAL A 222 13.06 -8.82 -0.53
C VAL A 222 13.85 -10.12 -0.53
N LEU A 223 14.26 -10.59 -1.71
CA LEU A 223 15.02 -11.80 -1.87
C LEU A 223 16.49 -11.48 -2.17
N ASP A 224 17.41 -12.33 -1.70
CA ASP A 224 18.80 -12.31 -2.13
C ASP A 224 18.95 -12.95 -3.54
N LYS A 225 20.18 -12.96 -4.07
CA LYS A 225 20.51 -13.55 -5.38
C LYS A 225 20.22 -15.06 -5.47
N ASN A 226 20.08 -15.74 -4.35
CA ASN A 226 19.76 -17.18 -4.27
C ASN A 226 18.25 -17.44 -4.04
N GLY A 227 17.41 -16.37 -4.03
CA GLY A 227 15.97 -16.46 -3.77
C GLY A 227 15.60 -16.61 -2.30
N LYS A 228 16.53 -16.41 -1.37
CA LYS A 228 16.28 -16.47 0.07
C LYS A 228 15.68 -15.15 0.55
N LEU A 229 14.62 -15.21 1.36
CA LEU A 229 13.99 -14.05 1.98
C LEU A 229 14.96 -13.35 2.94
N LEU A 230 15.10 -12.04 2.75
CA LEU A 230 15.85 -11.16 3.63
C LEU A 230 14.91 -10.44 4.59
N THR A 231 15.26 -10.36 5.85
CA THR A 231 14.53 -9.60 6.87
C THR A 231 15.47 -8.82 7.78
N GLY A 232 14.94 -7.84 8.52
CA GLY A 232 15.76 -6.97 9.38
C GLY A 232 16.74 -6.12 8.58
N LEU A 233 16.28 -5.60 7.42
CA LEU A 233 17.08 -4.75 6.56
C LEU A 233 17.18 -3.34 7.15
N THR A 234 18.41 -2.83 7.22
CA THR A 234 18.69 -1.42 7.55
C THR A 234 19.04 -0.64 6.29
N ALA A 235 19.03 0.70 6.36
CA ALA A 235 19.42 1.57 5.25
C ALA A 235 20.76 1.13 4.63
N LYS A 236 21.79 0.89 5.46
CA LYS A 236 23.12 0.46 5.02
C LYS A 236 23.11 -0.87 4.25
N LYS A 237 22.30 -1.84 4.70
CA LYS A 237 22.15 -3.13 4.01
C LYS A 237 21.42 -2.94 2.66
N ILE A 238 20.41 -2.09 2.62
CA ILE A 238 19.67 -1.77 1.41
C ILE A 238 20.58 -1.10 0.38
N ASP A 239 21.40 -0.12 0.80
CA ASP A 239 22.36 0.54 -0.08
C ASP A 239 23.36 -0.47 -0.69
N ALA A 240 23.83 -1.45 0.09
CA ALA A 240 24.68 -2.52 -0.41
C ALA A 240 23.96 -3.43 -1.44
N LEU A 241 22.69 -3.77 -1.20
CA LEU A 241 21.88 -4.56 -2.12
C LEU A 241 21.53 -3.80 -3.42
N PHE A 242 21.49 -2.46 -3.38
CA PHE A 242 21.43 -1.64 -4.59
C PHE A 242 22.73 -1.68 -5.35
N ALA A 243 23.86 -1.48 -4.67
CA ALA A 243 25.17 -1.42 -5.29
C ALA A 243 25.59 -2.74 -5.96
N ASP A 244 25.18 -3.88 -5.41
CA ASP A 244 25.49 -5.19 -5.95
C ASP A 244 24.46 -5.73 -6.97
N GLY A 245 23.40 -4.94 -7.28
CA GLY A 245 22.37 -5.27 -8.27
C GLY A 245 21.34 -6.31 -7.80
N THR A 246 21.32 -6.69 -6.54
CA THR A 246 20.29 -7.60 -5.98
C THR A 246 18.90 -6.97 -6.05
N LEU A 247 18.83 -5.66 -5.77
CA LEU A 247 17.58 -4.90 -5.89
C LEU A 247 17.46 -4.33 -7.31
N HIS A 248 16.39 -4.69 -8.01
CA HIS A 248 16.14 -4.24 -9.40
C HIS A 248 14.64 -4.13 -9.71
N GLY A 249 14.33 -3.49 -10.84
CA GLY A 249 12.98 -3.42 -11.38
C GLY A 249 11.95 -2.78 -10.45
N GLY A 250 10.75 -3.35 -10.41
CA GLY A 250 9.62 -2.84 -9.62
C GLY A 250 9.80 -2.89 -8.09
N MET A 251 10.86 -3.55 -7.58
CA MET A 251 11.18 -3.54 -6.16
C MET A 251 11.85 -2.22 -5.73
N LEU A 252 12.56 -1.54 -6.64
CA LEU A 252 13.27 -0.29 -6.36
C LEU A 252 12.37 0.80 -5.76
N PRO A 253 11.25 1.21 -6.40
CA PRO A 253 10.39 2.24 -5.84
C PRO A 253 9.73 1.82 -4.52
N LYS A 254 9.43 0.52 -4.34
CA LYS A 254 8.85 0.00 -3.09
C LYS A 254 9.82 0.16 -1.94
N ILE A 255 11.05 -0.33 -2.11
CA ILE A 255 12.08 -0.25 -1.06
C ILE A 255 12.43 1.20 -0.76
N ALA A 256 12.58 2.04 -1.79
CA ALA A 256 12.87 3.46 -1.60
C ALA A 256 11.79 4.14 -0.75
N SER A 257 10.51 3.92 -1.08
CA SER A 257 9.38 4.46 -0.33
C SER A 257 9.33 3.96 1.12
N VAL A 258 9.50 2.65 1.32
CA VAL A 258 9.46 2.02 2.65
C VAL A 258 10.63 2.48 3.52
N LEU A 259 11.82 2.61 2.92
CA LEU A 259 13.01 3.12 3.61
C LEU A 259 12.88 4.60 3.98
N ASP A 260 12.33 5.42 3.09
CA ASP A 260 12.06 6.83 3.36
C ASP A 260 11.07 6.98 4.52
N ALA A 261 9.97 6.23 4.51
CA ALA A 261 9.01 6.21 5.60
C ALA A 261 9.64 5.80 6.95
N ALA A 262 10.51 4.77 6.95
CA ALA A 262 11.22 4.34 8.14
C ALA A 262 12.20 5.41 8.66
N LYS A 263 12.91 6.12 7.77
CA LYS A 263 13.80 7.22 8.13
C LYS A 263 13.04 8.42 8.70
N ASN A 264 11.81 8.64 8.26
CA ASN A 264 10.98 9.78 8.66
C ASN A 264 10.00 9.49 9.80
N GLY A 265 10.23 8.41 10.55
CA GLY A 265 9.58 8.20 11.84
C GLY A 265 8.45 7.18 11.87
N VAL A 266 8.21 6.43 10.79
CA VAL A 266 7.38 5.22 10.86
C VAL A 266 8.15 4.16 11.66
N ASN A 267 7.50 3.60 12.69
CA ASN A 267 8.22 2.75 13.65
C ASN A 267 8.73 1.45 13.02
N THR A 268 7.88 0.76 12.24
CA THR A 268 8.28 -0.43 11.48
C THR A 268 7.65 -0.44 10.10
N CYS A 269 8.41 -0.88 9.11
CA CYS A 269 7.95 -1.00 7.73
C CYS A 269 8.17 -2.43 7.23
N HIS A 270 7.16 -2.99 6.55
CA HIS A 270 7.14 -4.38 6.12
C HIS A 270 6.77 -4.48 4.64
N ILE A 271 7.44 -5.37 3.92
CA ILE A 271 7.05 -5.80 2.57
C ILE A 271 6.66 -7.26 2.68
N ILE A 272 5.39 -7.59 2.39
CA ILE A 272 4.83 -8.92 2.58
C ILE A 272 4.20 -9.47 1.30
N ASP A 273 4.04 -10.79 1.24
CA ASP A 273 3.40 -11.47 0.11
C ASP A 273 1.87 -11.37 0.20
N GLY A 274 1.28 -10.55 -0.65
CA GLY A 274 -0.17 -10.40 -0.73
C GLY A 274 -0.91 -11.61 -1.34
N ARG A 275 -0.19 -12.65 -1.79
CA ARG A 275 -0.78 -13.90 -2.29
C ARG A 275 -1.07 -14.91 -1.17
N VAL A 276 -0.57 -14.65 0.03
CA VAL A 276 -0.85 -15.45 1.21
C VAL A 276 -2.17 -15.00 1.81
N GLU A 277 -3.09 -15.94 2.05
CA GLU A 277 -4.35 -15.64 2.75
C GLU A 277 -4.04 -15.10 4.15
N HIS A 278 -4.76 -14.04 4.53
CA HIS A 278 -4.58 -13.39 5.83
C HIS A 278 -3.15 -12.91 6.15
N ALA A 279 -2.34 -12.60 5.11
CA ALA A 279 -0.97 -12.14 5.27
C ALA A 279 -0.86 -10.93 6.22
N LEU A 280 -1.86 -10.04 6.22
CA LEU A 280 -1.91 -8.87 7.07
C LEU A 280 -2.04 -9.25 8.55
N LEU A 281 -2.88 -10.23 8.89
CA LEU A 281 -3.02 -10.72 10.27
C LEU A 281 -1.77 -11.46 10.72
N LEU A 282 -1.19 -12.30 9.87
CA LEU A 282 0.06 -13.00 10.16
C LEU A 282 1.18 -12.02 10.51
N GLU A 283 1.30 -10.92 9.76
CA GLU A 283 2.34 -9.91 10.02
C GLU A 283 2.09 -9.07 11.27
N ILE A 284 0.83 -8.79 11.61
CA ILE A 284 0.50 -7.85 12.70
C ILE A 284 0.24 -8.57 14.02
N LEU A 285 -0.37 -9.77 13.98
CA LEU A 285 -0.88 -10.45 15.16
C LEU A 285 -0.10 -11.71 15.54
N THR A 286 1.05 -12.00 14.89
CA THR A 286 1.91 -13.14 15.23
C THR A 286 3.36 -12.72 15.43
N ALA A 287 4.15 -13.59 16.08
CA ALA A 287 5.58 -13.40 16.29
C ALA A 287 6.43 -13.68 15.04
N GLU A 288 5.93 -14.52 14.15
CA GLU A 288 6.73 -15.10 13.05
C GLU A 288 6.97 -14.13 11.91
N GLY A 289 5.98 -13.24 11.63
CA GLY A 289 6.01 -12.34 10.50
C GLY A 289 6.10 -13.08 9.15
N VAL A 290 5.67 -12.45 8.07
CA VAL A 290 5.59 -13.13 6.76
C VAL A 290 6.31 -12.38 5.64
N GLY A 291 7.35 -11.61 5.97
CA GLY A 291 8.00 -10.82 4.94
C GLY A 291 9.31 -10.19 5.36
N THR A 292 9.65 -9.12 4.67
CA THR A 292 10.84 -8.31 4.93
C THR A 292 10.51 -7.17 5.89
N LEU A 293 11.10 -7.19 7.07
CA LEU A 293 11.12 -6.04 7.98
C LEU A 293 12.24 -5.07 7.55
N ILE A 294 11.89 -3.80 7.42
CA ILE A 294 12.82 -2.70 7.17
C ILE A 294 12.77 -1.74 8.36
N LYS A 295 13.95 -1.39 8.88
CA LYS A 295 14.14 -0.49 10.02
C LYS A 295 14.99 0.70 9.64
N SER A 296 14.78 1.83 10.31
CA SER A 296 15.62 3.03 10.14
C SER A 296 17.06 2.83 10.63
N ARG A 297 17.24 1.96 11.63
CA ARG A 297 18.54 1.65 12.28
C ARG A 297 18.71 0.15 12.50
#